data_c36aa14d916c707509d8dcd3a5544596
#
_entry.id   c36aa14d916c707509d8dcd3a5544596
#
_cell.length_a   1.000
_cell.length_b   1.000
_cell.length_c   1.000
_cell.angle_alpha   90.00
_cell.angle_beta   90.00
_cell.angle_gamma   90.00
#
_symmetry.space_group_name_H-M   'P 1'
#
loop_
_entity.id
_entity.type
_entity.pdbx_description
1 polymer ?
#
loop_
_entity_poly.entity_id
_entity_poly.type
_entity_poly.pdbx_seq_one_letter_code
_entity_poly.pdbx_strand_id
1 'polypeptide(L)'
;MKMKQVHKTLWRWASIAWFACLSARAQDVQFLPEADANLKLNSTVRVYLQAKDDRDGGDPTQLTIGPSIQFYLKPLLKLKDITTFDLDDSKSRALVLETGYRSVTAPGAPPENRMETIATFHFPLKARFLISDRNRADLDWKNGGFNWRYRNKLTVERSLSIHSYHFIPYIAAEPYYESQYKKWSTTALYAGCLFPVGKHVQFNIYYEHENNTGKRPNQQQNYIGLALYLYFSLAKK
;
A
#
# COMPACT_ATOMS: atom_id res chain seq x y z
N MET A 1 -2.43 41.16 -15.78
CA MET A 1 -3.33 40.39 -16.68
C MET A 1 -3.08 38.86 -16.74
N LYS A 2 -2.16 38.30 -15.96
CA LYS A 2 -1.84 36.83 -15.99
C LYS A 2 -2.65 35.96 -15.02
N MET A 3 -3.28 36.50 -13.99
CA MET A 3 -4.01 35.72 -12.97
C MET A 3 -5.35 35.11 -13.41
N LYS A 4 -6.03 35.74 -14.37
CA LYS A 4 -7.34 35.26 -14.90
C LYS A 4 -7.23 34.00 -15.79
N GLN A 5 -6.06 33.72 -16.37
CA GLN A 5 -5.87 32.53 -17.21
C GLN A 5 -5.64 31.25 -16.40
N VAL A 6 -4.97 31.34 -15.25
CA VAL A 6 -4.72 30.20 -14.39
C VAL A 6 -6.00 29.65 -13.76
N HIS A 7 -6.94 30.54 -13.39
CA HIS A 7 -8.25 30.11 -12.87
C HIS A 7 -9.07 29.34 -13.89
N LYS A 8 -9.07 29.75 -15.18
CA LYS A 8 -9.83 29.05 -16.21
C LYS A 8 -9.30 27.66 -16.52
N THR A 9 -7.99 27.46 -16.40
CA THR A 9 -7.37 26.15 -16.62
C THR A 9 -7.65 25.20 -15.47
N LEU A 10 -7.58 25.64 -14.21
CA LEU A 10 -7.92 24.86 -13.03
C LEU A 10 -9.39 24.38 -13.04
N TRP A 11 -10.32 25.23 -13.42
CA TRP A 11 -11.75 24.87 -13.54
C TRP A 11 -12.00 23.83 -14.65
N ARG A 12 -11.27 23.88 -15.75
CA ARG A 12 -11.37 22.86 -16.82
C ARG A 12 -10.89 21.50 -16.37
N TRP A 13 -9.79 21.42 -15.62
CA TRP A 13 -9.28 20.15 -15.07
C TRP A 13 -10.18 19.62 -13.97
N ALA A 14 -10.73 20.47 -13.10
CA ALA A 14 -11.71 20.08 -12.09
C ALA A 14 -13.00 19.52 -12.71
N SER A 15 -13.48 20.12 -13.81
CA SER A 15 -14.66 19.62 -14.52
C SER A 15 -14.41 18.27 -15.20
N ILE A 16 -13.23 18.04 -15.77
CA ILE A 16 -12.86 16.76 -16.40
C ILE A 16 -12.75 15.68 -15.34
N ALA A 17 -12.14 15.97 -14.17
CA ALA A 17 -12.08 15.04 -13.05
C ALA A 17 -13.47 14.70 -12.49
N TRP A 18 -14.39 15.66 -12.45
CA TRP A 18 -15.76 15.43 -11.98
C TRP A 18 -16.58 14.60 -12.98
N PHE A 19 -16.42 14.82 -14.29
CA PHE A 19 -17.07 14.00 -15.32
C PHE A 19 -16.51 12.56 -15.38
N ALA A 20 -15.22 12.36 -15.11
CA ALA A 20 -14.64 11.04 -15.02
C ALA A 20 -15.20 10.25 -13.80
N CYS A 21 -15.54 10.93 -12.70
CA CYS A 21 -16.19 10.31 -11.55
C CYS A 21 -17.67 9.95 -11.79
N LEU A 22 -18.36 10.63 -12.70
CA LEU A 22 -19.79 10.36 -12.96
C LEU A 22 -20.02 9.22 -13.97
N SER A 23 -19.02 8.80 -14.72
CA SER A 23 -19.11 7.64 -15.63
C SER A 23 -18.73 6.31 -14.97
N ALA A 24 -18.30 6.30 -13.73
CA ALA A 24 -18.21 5.09 -12.93
C ALA A 24 -19.66 4.62 -12.64
N ARG A 25 -20.23 3.81 -13.54
CA ARG A 25 -21.41 3.00 -13.20
C ARG A 25 -21.08 2.31 -11.88
N ALA A 26 -22.04 2.31 -10.97
CA ALA A 26 -21.97 1.72 -9.64
C ALA A 26 -21.57 0.22 -9.74
N GLN A 27 -20.27 -0.04 -9.92
CA GLN A 27 -19.66 -1.26 -9.48
C GLN A 27 -19.57 -1.11 -7.96
N ASP A 28 -20.01 -2.12 -7.22
CA ASP A 28 -19.93 -2.11 -5.77
C ASP A 28 -18.48 -1.80 -5.37
N VAL A 29 -18.30 -0.65 -4.73
CA VAL A 29 -16.99 -0.21 -4.28
C VAL A 29 -16.85 -0.66 -2.84
N GLN A 30 -15.88 -1.53 -2.60
CA GLN A 30 -15.56 -1.99 -1.26
C GLN A 30 -14.70 -0.96 -0.53
N PHE A 31 -14.83 -0.91 0.80
CA PHE A 31 -14.04 -0.03 1.65
C PHE A 31 -13.00 -0.83 2.43
N LEU A 32 -11.74 -0.35 2.43
CA LEU A 32 -10.60 -1.01 3.06
C LEU A 32 -9.99 -0.10 4.13
N PRO A 33 -10.55 -0.03 5.36
CA PRO A 33 -9.88 0.63 6.46
C PRO A 33 -8.70 -0.20 6.98
N GLU A 34 -7.56 0.48 7.22
CA GLU A 34 -6.33 -0.13 7.70
C GLU A 34 -5.68 0.75 8.77
N ALA A 35 -5.08 0.13 9.78
CA ALA A 35 -4.28 0.81 10.77
C ALA A 35 -2.98 0.02 11.04
N ASP A 36 -1.84 0.71 10.91
CA ASP A 36 -0.52 0.16 11.14
C ASP A 36 0.21 0.94 12.23
N ALA A 37 0.66 0.25 13.27
CA ALA A 37 1.50 0.81 14.32
C ALA A 37 2.94 0.34 14.13
N ASN A 38 3.85 1.27 13.79
CA ASN A 38 5.25 1.02 13.50
C ASN A 38 6.13 1.46 14.67
N LEU A 39 6.97 0.55 15.20
CA LEU A 39 7.91 0.82 16.26
C LEU A 39 9.33 0.49 15.81
N LYS A 40 10.13 1.52 15.60
CA LYS A 40 11.56 1.39 15.30
C LYS A 40 12.32 1.06 16.59
N LEU A 41 12.88 -0.13 16.68
CA LEU A 41 13.65 -0.58 17.84
C LEU A 41 15.08 0.00 17.82
N ASN A 42 15.72 -0.02 16.66
CA ASN A 42 17.08 0.51 16.46
C ASN A 42 17.26 0.94 14.98
N SER A 43 18.48 1.19 14.55
CA SER A 43 18.80 1.65 13.19
C SER A 43 18.56 0.61 12.09
N THR A 44 18.38 -0.67 12.46
CA THR A 44 18.29 -1.80 11.53
C THR A 44 17.04 -2.65 11.69
N VAL A 45 16.28 -2.47 12.77
CA VAL A 45 15.12 -3.31 13.08
C VAL A 45 13.91 -2.43 13.41
N ARG A 46 12.80 -2.73 12.77
CA ARG A 46 11.46 -2.19 13.06
C ARG A 46 10.48 -3.34 13.23
N VAL A 47 9.58 -3.22 14.17
CA VAL A 47 8.40 -4.08 14.27
C VAL A 47 7.16 -3.27 13.94
N TYR A 48 6.15 -3.90 13.38
CA TYR A 48 4.86 -3.26 13.23
C TYR A 48 3.71 -4.23 13.42
N LEU A 49 2.57 -3.68 13.80
CA LEU A 49 1.30 -4.37 13.92
C LEU A 49 0.36 -3.80 12.87
N GLN A 50 -0.25 -4.66 12.07
CA GLN A 50 -1.24 -4.31 11.07
C GLN A 50 -2.61 -4.80 11.51
N ALA A 51 -3.64 -3.97 11.27
CA ALA A 51 -5.05 -4.35 11.32
C ALA A 51 -5.74 -3.79 10.08
N LYS A 52 -6.31 -4.65 9.25
CA LYS A 52 -7.02 -4.29 8.03
C LYS A 52 -8.39 -4.97 8.03
N ASP A 53 -9.44 -4.20 7.76
CA ASP A 53 -10.83 -4.65 7.70
C ASP A 53 -11.37 -4.40 6.28
N ASP A 54 -11.69 -5.48 5.57
CA ASP A 54 -12.28 -5.39 4.23
C ASP A 54 -13.80 -5.37 4.37
N ARG A 55 -14.47 -4.39 3.74
CA ARG A 55 -15.92 -4.20 3.84
C ARG A 55 -16.57 -4.10 2.48
N ASP A 56 -17.71 -4.77 2.33
CA ASP A 56 -18.56 -4.71 1.15
C ASP A 56 -19.94 -4.17 1.55
N GLY A 57 -20.37 -3.07 0.92
CA GLY A 57 -21.63 -2.40 1.27
C GLY A 57 -21.71 -1.91 2.74
N GLY A 58 -20.58 -1.84 3.45
CA GLY A 58 -20.49 -1.50 4.87
C GLY A 58 -20.41 -2.72 5.79
N ASP A 59 -20.73 -3.92 5.32
CA ASP A 59 -20.59 -5.17 6.10
C ASP A 59 -19.14 -5.68 6.09
N PRO A 60 -18.60 -6.14 7.23
CA PRO A 60 -17.26 -6.69 7.31
C PRO A 60 -17.18 -8.01 6.52
N THR A 61 -16.26 -8.10 5.56
CA THR A 61 -16.04 -9.31 4.75
C THR A 61 -14.81 -10.07 5.18
N GLN A 62 -13.76 -9.36 5.65
CA GLN A 62 -12.53 -9.99 6.13
C GLN A 62 -11.79 -9.06 7.09
N LEU A 63 -11.32 -9.59 8.21
CA LEU A 63 -10.40 -8.93 9.12
C LEU A 63 -9.04 -9.62 9.05
N THR A 64 -7.99 -8.85 8.79
CA THR A 64 -6.60 -9.29 8.79
C THR A 64 -5.85 -8.56 9.89
N ILE A 65 -5.24 -9.30 10.83
CA ILE A 65 -4.46 -8.71 11.92
C ILE A 65 -3.18 -9.52 12.15
N GLY A 66 -2.08 -8.84 12.45
CA GLY A 66 -0.86 -9.53 12.89
C GLY A 66 0.40 -8.69 12.88
N PRO A 67 1.45 -9.20 13.57
CA PRO A 67 2.74 -8.54 13.69
C PRO A 67 3.67 -8.86 12.50
N SER A 68 4.60 -7.95 12.25
CA SER A 68 5.76 -8.15 11.37
C SER A 68 7.01 -7.57 11.98
N ILE A 69 8.14 -8.10 11.54
CA ILE A 69 9.47 -7.57 11.83
C ILE A 69 10.17 -7.24 10.51
N GLN A 70 10.75 -6.06 10.44
CA GLN A 70 11.52 -5.58 9.29
C GLN A 70 12.99 -5.43 9.67
N PHE A 71 13.84 -5.83 8.75
CA PHE A 71 15.29 -5.72 8.81
C PHE A 71 15.78 -4.77 7.72
N TYR A 72 16.40 -3.67 8.14
CA TYR A 72 17.02 -2.72 7.23
C TYR A 72 18.45 -3.15 6.93
N LEU A 73 18.68 -3.68 5.77
CA LEU A 73 20.05 -3.99 5.37
C LEU A 73 20.83 -2.70 5.17
N LYS A 74 22.07 -2.68 5.66
CA LYS A 74 22.95 -1.54 5.46
C LYS A 74 23.07 -1.29 3.96
N PRO A 75 22.76 -0.10 3.48
CA PRO A 75 22.81 0.14 2.05
C PRO A 75 24.25 0.07 1.58
N LEU A 76 24.49 -0.65 0.49
CA LEU A 76 25.70 -0.53 -0.32
C LEU A 76 25.83 0.90 -0.88
N LEU A 77 24.71 1.58 -1.04
CA LEU A 77 24.60 2.98 -1.43
C LEU A 77 23.73 3.73 -0.41
N LYS A 78 24.31 4.75 0.21
CA LYS A 78 23.55 5.68 1.04
C LYS A 78 22.70 6.52 0.10
N LEU A 79 21.38 6.27 0.10
CA LEU A 79 20.45 7.00 -0.74
C LEU A 79 20.31 8.43 -0.17
N LYS A 80 21.08 9.37 -0.70
CA LYS A 80 21.17 10.75 -0.19
C LYS A 80 19.96 11.62 -0.49
N ASP A 81 19.14 11.26 -1.49
CA ASP A 81 18.12 12.15 -2.06
C ASP A 81 16.69 11.69 -1.78
N ILE A 82 16.48 10.86 -0.75
CA ILE A 82 15.14 10.42 -0.41
C ILE A 82 14.41 11.53 0.33
N THR A 83 13.20 11.65 -0.10
CA THR A 83 12.18 12.58 0.30
C THR A 83 12.10 12.75 1.81
N THR A 84 12.45 13.94 2.25
CA THR A 84 12.47 14.35 3.67
C THR A 84 11.08 14.38 4.32
N PHE A 85 10.01 14.07 3.58
CA PHE A 85 8.63 14.23 4.04
C PHE A 85 7.94 12.90 4.38
N ASP A 86 8.41 11.77 3.86
CA ASP A 86 7.85 10.47 4.19
C ASP A 86 8.27 10.06 5.60
N LEU A 87 7.30 9.63 6.42
CA LEU A 87 7.57 9.15 7.77
C LEU A 87 8.09 7.71 7.78
N ASP A 88 7.91 6.99 6.68
CA ASP A 88 8.46 5.65 6.50
C ASP A 88 9.96 5.70 6.20
N ASP A 89 10.78 5.60 7.23
CA ASP A 89 12.24 5.60 7.12
C ASP A 89 12.81 4.35 6.42
N SER A 90 12.02 3.30 6.22
CA SER A 90 12.41 2.13 5.44
C SER A 90 12.71 2.49 3.98
N LYS A 91 12.00 3.47 3.43
CA LYS A 91 12.21 3.99 2.07
C LYS A 91 13.58 4.64 1.87
N SER A 92 14.29 4.97 2.96
CA SER A 92 15.69 5.41 2.91
C SER A 92 16.70 4.28 2.72
N ARG A 93 16.25 3.04 2.62
CA ARG A 93 17.09 1.84 2.50
C ARG A 93 16.95 1.25 1.11
N ALA A 94 18.08 0.84 0.51
CA ALA A 94 18.05 0.20 -0.81
C ALA A 94 17.32 -1.15 -0.77
N LEU A 95 17.44 -1.88 0.35
CA LEU A 95 16.78 -3.17 0.57
C LEU A 95 16.24 -3.26 1.99
N VAL A 96 14.99 -3.67 2.09
CA VAL A 96 14.30 -4.01 3.34
C VAL A 96 13.80 -5.44 3.23
N LEU A 97 14.12 -6.27 4.22
CA LEU A 97 13.56 -7.61 4.38
C LEU A 97 12.52 -7.57 5.48
N GLU A 98 11.43 -8.30 5.30
CA GLU A 98 10.36 -8.38 6.27
C GLU A 98 9.84 -9.80 6.38
N THR A 99 9.47 -10.21 7.58
CA THR A 99 8.66 -11.40 7.83
C THR A 99 7.55 -11.06 8.80
N GLY A 100 6.38 -11.66 8.60
CA GLY A 100 5.21 -11.39 9.42
C GLY A 100 4.27 -12.58 9.48
N TYR A 101 3.40 -12.53 10.47
CA TYR A 101 2.30 -13.46 10.62
C TYR A 101 0.99 -12.68 10.59
N ARG A 102 -0.01 -13.23 9.93
CA ARG A 102 -1.37 -12.68 9.86
C ARG A 102 -2.39 -13.75 10.22
N SER A 103 -3.31 -13.38 11.08
CA SER A 103 -4.57 -14.09 11.26
C SER A 103 -5.61 -13.42 10.37
N VAL A 104 -6.22 -14.19 9.49
CA VAL A 104 -7.25 -13.72 8.57
C VAL A 104 -8.57 -14.39 8.93
N THR A 105 -9.58 -13.61 9.28
CA THR A 105 -10.89 -14.09 9.66
C THR A 105 -11.97 -13.48 8.77
N ALA A 106 -12.98 -14.27 8.43
CA ALA A 106 -14.14 -13.81 7.67
C ALA A 106 -15.41 -14.40 8.28
N PRO A 107 -16.56 -13.69 8.23
CA PRO A 107 -17.82 -14.19 8.76
C PRO A 107 -18.18 -15.55 8.15
N GLY A 108 -18.52 -16.53 9.00
CA GLY A 108 -18.94 -17.86 8.55
C GLY A 108 -17.86 -18.71 7.89
N ALA A 109 -16.60 -18.27 7.86
CA ALA A 109 -15.47 -19.01 7.32
C ALA A 109 -14.47 -19.37 8.45
N PRO A 110 -13.78 -20.52 8.34
CA PRO A 110 -12.72 -20.86 9.27
C PRO A 110 -11.54 -19.90 9.11
N PRO A 111 -10.81 -19.62 10.20
CA PRO A 111 -9.68 -18.72 10.18
C PRO A 111 -8.56 -19.26 9.28
N GLU A 112 -7.87 -18.33 8.64
CA GLU A 112 -6.67 -18.59 7.84
C GLU A 112 -5.47 -18.03 8.58
N ASN A 113 -4.41 -18.84 8.67
CA ASN A 113 -3.12 -18.42 9.18
C ASN A 113 -2.20 -18.17 7.99
N ARG A 114 -1.60 -16.98 7.94
CA ARG A 114 -0.71 -16.57 6.87
C ARG A 114 0.65 -16.19 7.42
N MET A 115 1.68 -16.72 6.82
CA MET A 115 3.04 -16.24 7.02
C MET A 115 3.46 -15.45 5.79
N GLU A 116 4.05 -14.29 6.00
CA GLU A 116 4.51 -13.38 4.95
C GLU A 116 6.01 -13.25 4.98
N THR A 117 6.63 -13.27 3.80
CA THR A 117 8.04 -12.91 3.62
C THR A 117 8.14 -11.92 2.49
N ILE A 118 8.80 -10.79 2.74
CA ILE A 118 8.83 -9.65 1.81
C ILE A 118 10.26 -9.16 1.65
N ALA A 119 10.63 -8.85 0.40
CA ALA A 119 11.84 -8.13 0.06
C ALA A 119 11.45 -6.89 -0.75
N THR A 120 11.80 -5.70 -0.26
CA THR A 120 11.51 -4.44 -0.93
C THR A 120 12.78 -3.75 -1.32
N PHE A 121 12.90 -3.44 -2.61
CA PHE A 121 14.00 -2.66 -3.19
C PHE A 121 13.52 -1.25 -3.46
N HIS A 122 14.38 -0.26 -3.17
CA HIS A 122 14.06 1.15 -3.40
C HIS A 122 15.11 1.79 -4.32
N PHE A 123 14.62 2.47 -5.36
CA PHE A 123 15.42 3.13 -6.39
C PHE A 123 15.03 4.62 -6.46
N PRO A 124 15.78 5.52 -5.78
CA PRO A 124 15.54 6.94 -5.85
C PRO A 124 15.94 7.49 -7.21
N LEU A 125 15.10 8.33 -7.77
CA LEU A 125 15.32 9.02 -9.02
C LEU A 125 15.40 10.53 -8.81
N LYS A 126 15.86 11.24 -9.84
CA LYS A 126 15.85 12.71 -9.85
C LYS A 126 14.42 13.27 -9.67
N ALA A 127 14.32 14.54 -9.31
CA ALA A 127 13.06 15.26 -9.13
C ALA A 127 12.14 14.67 -8.03
N ARG A 128 12.73 14.04 -6.99
CA ARG A 128 12.03 13.46 -5.83
C ARG A 128 11.09 12.31 -6.18
N PHE A 129 11.41 11.56 -7.22
CA PHE A 129 10.74 10.29 -7.50
C PHE A 129 11.40 9.15 -6.74
N LEU A 130 10.59 8.21 -6.29
CA LEU A 130 11.04 6.92 -5.76
C LEU A 130 10.30 5.80 -6.48
N ILE A 131 11.06 4.80 -6.95
CA ILE A 131 10.52 3.53 -7.41
C ILE A 131 10.77 2.51 -6.31
N SER A 132 9.73 1.76 -5.95
CA SER A 132 9.80 0.65 -5.00
C SER A 132 9.34 -0.63 -5.68
N ASP A 133 10.13 -1.69 -5.58
CA ASP A 133 9.80 -3.03 -6.06
C ASP A 133 9.68 -3.97 -4.87
N ARG A 134 8.44 -4.33 -4.50
CA ARG A 134 8.12 -5.19 -3.37
C ARG A 134 7.78 -6.59 -3.84
N ASN A 135 8.60 -7.53 -3.48
CA ASN A 135 8.42 -8.96 -3.73
C ASN A 135 7.92 -9.63 -2.45
N ARG A 136 6.76 -10.26 -2.50
CA ARG A 136 6.10 -10.87 -1.34
C ARG A 136 5.69 -12.30 -1.64
N ALA A 137 5.99 -13.19 -0.70
CA ALA A 137 5.48 -14.55 -0.65
C ALA A 137 4.55 -14.70 0.55
N ASP A 138 3.31 -15.13 0.32
CA ASP A 138 2.32 -15.47 1.32
C ASP A 138 2.21 -17.00 1.38
N LEU A 139 2.32 -17.56 2.58
CA LEU A 139 2.13 -18.98 2.87
C LEU A 139 0.85 -19.10 3.70
N ASP A 140 -0.20 -19.67 3.14
CA ASP A 140 -1.56 -19.67 3.69
C ASP A 140 -1.96 -21.08 4.15
N TRP A 141 -2.36 -21.22 5.42
CA TRP A 141 -2.93 -22.45 5.99
C TRP A 141 -4.38 -22.21 6.38
N LYS A 142 -5.27 -22.97 5.76
CA LYS A 142 -6.70 -22.89 6.01
C LYS A 142 -7.33 -24.28 5.96
N ASN A 143 -8.05 -24.69 7.02
CA ASN A 143 -8.70 -26.02 7.10
C ASN A 143 -7.74 -27.21 6.85
N GLY A 144 -6.50 -27.15 7.31
CA GLY A 144 -5.51 -28.19 7.03
C GLY A 144 -4.97 -28.18 5.60
N GLY A 145 -5.50 -27.36 4.71
CA GLY A 145 -4.95 -27.13 3.38
C GLY A 145 -3.86 -26.09 3.39
N PHE A 146 -2.89 -26.22 2.47
CA PHE A 146 -1.81 -25.28 2.26
C PHE A 146 -1.87 -24.71 0.85
N ASN A 147 -1.77 -23.38 0.73
CA ASN A 147 -1.61 -22.65 -0.53
C ASN A 147 -0.51 -21.61 -0.34
N TRP A 148 0.04 -21.14 -1.45
CA TRP A 148 0.96 -20.02 -1.43
C TRP A 148 0.67 -19.07 -2.58
N ARG A 149 1.03 -17.81 -2.36
CA ARG A 149 0.91 -16.72 -3.34
C ARG A 149 2.24 -16.00 -3.43
N TYR A 150 2.62 -15.63 -4.65
CA TYR A 150 3.67 -14.66 -4.88
C TYR A 150 3.06 -13.39 -5.46
N ARG A 151 3.49 -12.25 -4.93
CA ARG A 151 3.01 -10.93 -5.33
C ARG A 151 4.22 -10.04 -5.60
N ASN A 152 4.19 -9.31 -6.71
CA ASN A 152 5.19 -8.31 -7.01
C ASN A 152 4.50 -6.95 -7.17
N LYS A 153 4.80 -5.99 -6.31
CA LYS A 153 4.23 -4.64 -6.36
C LYS A 153 5.29 -3.63 -6.78
N LEU A 154 5.14 -3.10 -7.98
CA LEU A 154 5.93 -1.98 -8.46
C LEU A 154 5.19 -0.68 -8.17
N THR A 155 5.81 0.21 -7.40
CA THR A 155 5.26 1.51 -7.02
C THR A 155 6.14 2.63 -7.55
N VAL A 156 5.53 3.67 -8.11
CA VAL A 156 6.19 4.92 -8.46
C VAL A 156 5.52 6.03 -7.67
N GLU A 157 6.30 6.72 -6.86
CA GLU A 157 5.83 7.82 -6.01
C GLU A 157 6.67 9.08 -6.20
N ARG A 158 6.10 10.23 -5.87
CA ARG A 158 6.79 11.51 -5.94
C ARG A 158 6.44 12.38 -4.74
N SER A 159 7.44 12.87 -4.03
CA SER A 159 7.22 13.86 -2.97
C SER A 159 6.99 15.24 -3.52
N LEU A 160 5.88 15.83 -3.15
CA LEU A 160 5.46 17.17 -3.53
C LEU A 160 5.23 18.03 -2.29
N SER A 161 5.46 19.34 -2.46
CA SER A 161 5.17 20.34 -1.45
C SER A 161 4.43 21.51 -2.09
N ILE A 162 3.32 21.90 -1.48
CA ILE A 162 2.57 23.10 -1.85
C ILE A 162 2.45 23.94 -0.58
N HIS A 163 3.15 25.09 -0.54
CA HIS A 163 3.32 25.90 0.66
C HIS A 163 3.94 25.07 1.80
N SER A 164 3.25 24.94 2.93
CA SER A 164 3.65 24.14 4.10
C SER A 164 3.12 22.70 4.09
N TYR A 165 2.32 22.33 3.09
CA TYR A 165 1.74 21.00 3.01
C TYR A 165 2.61 20.07 2.19
N HIS A 166 2.81 18.85 2.70
CA HIS A 166 3.56 17.79 2.05
C HIS A 166 2.62 16.64 1.71
N PHE A 167 2.77 16.09 0.52
CA PHE A 167 1.99 14.94 0.09
C PHE A 167 2.78 14.13 -0.95
N ILE A 168 2.47 12.84 -1.03
CA ILE A 168 3.22 11.89 -1.83
C ILE A 168 2.23 11.09 -2.68
N PRO A 169 1.84 11.59 -3.86
CA PRO A 169 1.04 10.81 -4.81
C PRO A 169 1.84 9.63 -5.34
N TYR A 170 1.14 8.53 -5.58
CA TYR A 170 1.73 7.34 -6.16
C TYR A 170 0.76 6.59 -7.06
N ILE A 171 1.34 5.77 -7.92
CA ILE A 171 0.66 4.72 -8.67
C ILE A 171 1.40 3.41 -8.44
N ALA A 172 0.67 2.28 -8.49
CA ALA A 172 1.30 0.97 -8.40
C ALA A 172 0.55 -0.07 -9.21
N ALA A 173 1.27 -1.13 -9.59
CA ALA A 173 0.72 -2.33 -10.19
C ALA A 173 1.23 -3.55 -9.41
N GLU A 174 0.33 -4.51 -9.15
CA GLU A 174 0.65 -5.69 -8.34
C GLU A 174 0.02 -6.95 -8.97
N PRO A 175 0.74 -7.73 -9.81
CA PRO A 175 0.33 -9.04 -10.25
C PRO A 175 0.53 -10.09 -9.14
N TYR A 176 -0.38 -11.08 -9.06
CA TYR A 176 -0.36 -12.20 -8.12
C TYR A 176 -0.29 -13.52 -8.87
N TYR A 177 0.70 -14.35 -8.53
CA TYR A 177 0.71 -15.77 -8.88
C TYR A 177 0.13 -16.57 -7.72
N GLU A 178 -0.86 -17.40 -7.99
CA GLU A 178 -1.53 -18.20 -6.95
C GLU A 178 -1.36 -19.70 -7.23
N SER A 179 -0.83 -20.43 -6.26
CA SER A 179 -0.56 -21.87 -6.37
C SER A 179 -1.83 -22.69 -6.61
N GLN A 180 -2.96 -22.28 -6.03
CA GLN A 180 -4.25 -22.94 -6.22
C GLN A 180 -4.74 -22.93 -7.68
N TYR A 181 -4.39 -21.90 -8.45
CA TYR A 181 -4.74 -21.79 -9.87
C TYR A 181 -3.57 -22.11 -10.80
N LYS A 182 -2.35 -22.25 -10.25
CA LYS A 182 -1.08 -22.48 -10.98
C LYS A 182 -0.84 -21.46 -12.10
N LYS A 183 -1.22 -20.19 -11.86
CA LYS A 183 -1.08 -19.09 -12.85
C LYS A 183 -1.04 -17.73 -12.18
N TRP A 184 -0.66 -16.71 -12.94
CA TRP A 184 -0.92 -15.31 -12.61
C TRP A 184 -2.42 -15.07 -12.71
N SER A 185 -3.10 -14.99 -11.58
CA SER A 185 -4.55 -15.00 -11.50
C SER A 185 -5.14 -13.64 -11.23
N THR A 186 -4.40 -12.75 -10.56
CA THR A 186 -4.89 -11.46 -10.13
C THR A 186 -3.92 -10.35 -10.54
N THR A 187 -4.47 -9.21 -10.92
CA THR A 187 -3.70 -7.97 -11.12
C THR A 187 -4.44 -6.84 -10.43
N ALA A 188 -3.77 -6.16 -9.49
CA ALA A 188 -4.28 -4.99 -8.83
C ALA A 188 -3.55 -3.72 -9.30
N LEU A 189 -4.29 -2.66 -9.58
CA LEU A 189 -3.80 -1.34 -9.96
C LEU A 189 -4.19 -0.34 -8.90
N TYR A 190 -3.24 0.49 -8.47
CA TYR A 190 -3.43 1.46 -7.41
C TYR A 190 -3.16 2.87 -7.88
N ALA A 191 -3.93 3.81 -7.38
CA ALA A 191 -3.64 5.24 -7.44
C ALA A 191 -3.96 5.85 -6.07
N GLY A 192 -3.00 6.51 -5.44
CA GLY A 192 -3.19 7.00 -4.08
C GLY A 192 -2.29 8.17 -3.72
N CYS A 193 -2.44 8.61 -2.49
CA CYS A 193 -1.64 9.69 -1.94
C CYS A 193 -1.40 9.50 -0.44
N LEU A 194 -0.15 9.66 -0.02
CA LEU A 194 0.26 9.68 1.38
C LEU A 194 0.30 11.12 1.87
N PHE A 195 -0.24 11.33 3.07
CA PHE A 195 -0.32 12.62 3.75
C PHE A 195 0.34 12.53 5.12
N PRO A 196 1.63 12.90 5.25
CA PRO A 196 2.29 12.96 6.56
C PRO A 196 1.71 14.10 7.39
N VAL A 197 1.34 13.81 8.64
CA VAL A 197 0.77 14.76 9.60
C VAL A 197 1.63 14.77 10.85
N GLY A 198 2.39 15.86 11.03
CA GLY A 198 3.34 15.96 12.12
C GLY A 198 4.50 14.98 11.99
N LYS A 199 4.90 14.32 13.10
CA LYS A 199 6.09 13.46 13.15
C LYS A 199 5.78 11.96 13.33
N HIS A 200 4.51 11.64 13.56
CA HIS A 200 4.13 10.30 13.99
C HIS A 200 2.95 9.71 13.22
N VAL A 201 2.23 10.51 12.44
CA VAL A 201 0.99 10.11 11.80
C VAL A 201 1.09 10.33 10.30
N GLN A 202 0.70 9.33 9.53
CA GLN A 202 0.58 9.43 8.08
C GLN A 202 -0.69 8.75 7.63
N PHE A 203 -1.48 9.45 6.82
CA PHE A 203 -2.65 8.89 6.17
C PHE A 203 -2.30 8.44 4.77
N ASN A 204 -2.93 7.37 4.32
CA ASN A 204 -2.90 6.92 2.94
C ASN A 204 -4.33 6.78 2.44
N ILE A 205 -4.66 7.49 1.38
CA ILE A 205 -5.95 7.37 0.69
C ILE A 205 -5.65 6.85 -0.70
N TYR A 206 -6.30 5.75 -1.10
CA TYR A 206 -6.05 5.15 -2.39
C TYR A 206 -7.31 4.53 -2.99
N TYR A 207 -7.30 4.45 -4.30
CA TYR A 207 -8.18 3.62 -5.10
C TYR A 207 -7.41 2.40 -5.56
N GLU A 208 -8.06 1.23 -5.54
CA GLU A 208 -7.54 -0.03 -6.04
C GLU A 208 -8.56 -0.65 -6.99
N HIS A 209 -8.09 -1.06 -8.16
CA HIS A 209 -8.84 -1.86 -9.11
C HIS A 209 -8.21 -3.24 -9.22
N GLU A 210 -8.94 -4.27 -8.85
CA GLU A 210 -8.50 -5.65 -8.93
C GLU A 210 -9.24 -6.39 -10.05
N ASN A 211 -8.48 -7.10 -10.90
CA ASN A 211 -9.00 -8.04 -11.88
C ASN A 211 -8.51 -9.45 -11.53
N ASN A 212 -9.43 -10.31 -11.10
CA ASN A 212 -9.16 -11.68 -10.72
C ASN A 212 -9.68 -12.65 -11.79
N THR A 213 -8.75 -13.36 -12.45
CA THR A 213 -9.00 -14.37 -13.48
C THR A 213 -8.85 -15.81 -12.96
N GLY A 214 -8.61 -15.97 -11.65
CA GLY A 214 -8.49 -17.28 -10.98
C GLY A 214 -9.79 -18.07 -11.04
N LYS A 215 -10.90 -17.38 -10.82
CA LYS A 215 -12.25 -17.93 -10.88
C LYS A 215 -12.91 -17.66 -12.24
N ARG A 216 -13.96 -18.41 -12.57
CA ARG A 216 -14.79 -18.16 -13.74
C ARG A 216 -16.24 -17.93 -13.28
N PRO A 217 -16.92 -16.86 -13.72
CA PRO A 217 -16.40 -15.77 -14.58
C PRO A 217 -15.34 -14.94 -13.88
N ASN A 218 -14.55 -14.17 -14.65
CA ASN A 218 -13.58 -13.22 -14.12
C ASN A 218 -14.28 -12.22 -13.19
N GLN A 219 -13.64 -11.92 -12.07
CA GLN A 219 -14.17 -10.98 -11.08
C GLN A 219 -13.36 -9.68 -11.16
N GLN A 220 -14.06 -8.58 -11.24
CA GLN A 220 -13.48 -7.25 -11.13
C GLN A 220 -14.01 -6.60 -9.87
N GLN A 221 -13.13 -6.05 -9.06
CA GLN A 221 -13.46 -5.40 -7.80
C GLN A 221 -12.79 -4.04 -7.73
N ASN A 222 -13.50 -3.09 -7.14
CA ASN A 222 -12.98 -1.74 -6.92
C ASN A 222 -13.01 -1.46 -5.43
N TYR A 223 -11.94 -0.84 -4.94
CA TYR A 223 -11.78 -0.54 -3.53
C TYR A 223 -11.39 0.92 -3.33
N ILE A 224 -11.88 1.51 -2.25
CA ILE A 224 -11.34 2.73 -1.68
C ILE A 224 -10.68 2.36 -0.36
N GLY A 225 -9.37 2.57 -0.26
CA GLY A 225 -8.60 2.31 0.95
C GLY A 225 -8.34 3.60 1.72
N LEU A 226 -8.43 3.48 3.04
CA LEU A 226 -8.00 4.50 4.00
C LEU A 226 -7.10 3.83 5.04
N ALA A 227 -5.80 4.11 4.98
CA ALA A 227 -4.86 3.57 5.95
C ALA A 227 -4.31 4.68 6.85
N LEU A 228 -4.19 4.35 8.13
CA LEU A 228 -3.56 5.16 9.16
C LEU A 228 -2.24 4.50 9.56
N TYR A 229 -1.13 5.18 9.34
CA TYR A 229 0.20 4.73 9.75
C TYR A 229 0.68 5.54 10.95
N LEU A 230 1.03 4.85 12.03
CA LEU A 230 1.60 5.43 13.24
C LEU A 230 3.07 5.04 13.34
N TYR A 231 3.96 6.01 13.57
CA TYR A 231 5.41 5.82 13.62
C TYR A 231 5.98 6.24 14.95
N PHE A 232 6.64 5.31 15.63
CA PHE A 232 7.31 5.51 16.92
C PHE A 232 8.77 5.04 16.82
N SER A 233 9.64 5.57 17.68
CA SER A 233 11.06 5.19 17.72
C SER A 233 11.54 5.09 19.16
N LEU A 234 12.16 3.96 19.51
CA LEU A 234 12.94 3.76 20.72
C LEU A 234 14.43 4.06 20.49
N ALA A 235 14.85 4.15 19.21
CA ALA A 235 16.24 4.47 18.89
C ALA A 235 16.58 5.87 19.40
N LYS A 236 17.56 5.97 20.28
CA LYS A 236 18.16 7.25 20.67
C LYS A 236 18.73 7.92 19.42
N LYS A 237 18.45 9.20 19.26
CA LYS A 237 19.05 10.03 18.21
C LYS A 237 20.55 10.15 18.40
#